data_061141ed24de39e61b7dfcdd9b264ee7
#
_entry.id   061141ed24de39e61b7dfcdd9b264ee7
#
_cell.length_a   1.000
_cell.length_b   1.000
_cell.length_c   1.000
_cell.angle_alpha   90.00
_cell.angle_beta   90.00
_cell.angle_gamma   90.00
#
_symmetry.space_group_name_H-M   'P 1'
#
loop_
_entity.id
_entity.type
_entity.pdbx_description
1 polymer ?
#
loop_
_entity_poly.entity_id
_entity_poly.type
_entity_poly.pdbx_seq_one_letter_code
_entity_poly.pdbx_strand_id
1 'polypeptide(L)'
;MNAVESVSAVQPIISAQHLGKTYRSGKLKVEALRDVSFNVDPGEFVAIVGPSGSGKSTLFYVLGGLTSATDGALFIQGQDFSRLSDPQRTSLRRSQIGFVFQRFNLLPTISAQANIELAHDIADTGKPFDQQLLNHLSGLLKIEGRLQHRPNELSGGEQQRVAIARALITRPAILLADEPTGNLDTHNAEAVLAMLHASSRELNQTVLMITHNPEAAQIADRVLHMRDGQIVKIEAGSRRVPALV
;
A
#
# COMPACT_ATOMS: atom_id res chain seq x y z
N MET A 1 -12.17 6.67 45.47
CA MET A 1 -11.69 7.49 44.31
C MET A 1 -11.06 6.51 43.32
N ASN A 2 -11.84 6.05 42.38
CA ASN A 2 -11.37 5.13 41.34
C ASN A 2 -10.77 5.96 40.22
N ALA A 3 -9.46 5.90 40.05
CA ALA A 3 -8.80 6.42 38.85
C ALA A 3 -9.20 5.51 37.69
N VAL A 4 -10.03 6.02 36.81
CA VAL A 4 -10.26 5.42 35.48
C VAL A 4 -9.00 5.69 34.69
N GLU A 5 -8.15 4.65 34.53
CA GLU A 5 -7.05 4.68 33.59
C GLU A 5 -7.65 4.97 32.21
N SER A 6 -7.38 6.16 31.71
CA SER A 6 -7.67 6.51 30.31
C SER A 6 -6.77 5.65 29.43
N VAL A 7 -7.32 4.59 28.86
CA VAL A 7 -6.70 3.89 27.74
C VAL A 7 -6.48 4.94 26.65
N SER A 8 -5.22 5.33 26.48
CA SER A 8 -4.82 6.23 25.38
C SER A 8 -5.22 5.57 24.08
N ALA A 9 -6.26 6.08 23.43
CA ALA A 9 -6.69 5.58 22.15
C ALA A 9 -5.52 5.75 21.16
N VAL A 10 -5.07 4.66 20.55
CA VAL A 10 -4.00 4.69 19.54
C VAL A 10 -4.47 5.61 18.42
N GLN A 11 -3.69 6.63 18.09
CA GLN A 11 -4.02 7.53 17.00
C GLN A 11 -3.88 6.77 15.68
N PRO A 12 -4.93 6.72 14.84
CA PRO A 12 -4.87 6.01 13.58
C PRO A 12 -3.80 6.60 12.64
N ILE A 13 -3.09 5.75 11.93
CA ILE A 13 -2.11 6.18 10.94
C ILE A 13 -2.78 6.72 9.68
N ILE A 14 -3.98 6.21 9.34
CA ILE A 14 -4.86 6.73 8.30
C ILE A 14 -6.22 7.02 8.93
N SER A 15 -6.73 8.21 8.69
CA SER A 15 -8.12 8.57 8.98
C SER A 15 -8.76 9.18 7.74
N ALA A 16 -9.69 8.44 7.15
CA ALA A 16 -10.52 8.89 6.05
C ALA A 16 -11.87 9.32 6.61
N GLN A 17 -12.29 10.54 6.33
CA GLN A 17 -13.50 11.14 6.89
C GLN A 17 -14.36 11.69 5.76
N HIS A 18 -15.50 11.02 5.49
CA HIS A 18 -16.50 11.43 4.50
C HIS A 18 -15.90 11.68 3.09
N LEU A 19 -14.89 10.86 2.68
CA LEU A 19 -14.22 11.06 1.41
C LEU A 19 -15.19 10.88 0.25
N GLY A 20 -15.25 11.90 -0.60
CA GLY A 20 -15.95 11.91 -1.87
C GLY A 20 -14.98 12.14 -3.02
N LYS A 21 -15.20 11.50 -4.16
CA LYS A 21 -14.49 11.78 -5.40
C LYS A 21 -15.41 11.78 -6.60
N THR A 22 -15.50 12.94 -7.24
CA THR A 22 -16.27 13.13 -8.47
C THR A 22 -15.33 13.51 -9.61
N TYR A 23 -15.38 12.74 -10.69
CA TYR A 23 -14.75 13.07 -11.96
C TYR A 23 -15.76 13.80 -12.86
N ARG A 24 -15.30 14.83 -13.57
CA ARG A 24 -16.09 15.58 -14.53
C ARG A 24 -15.41 15.56 -15.90
N SER A 25 -16.15 15.17 -16.93
CA SER A 25 -15.72 15.24 -18.33
C SER A 25 -16.85 15.86 -19.16
N GLY A 26 -16.74 17.14 -19.46
CA GLY A 26 -17.82 17.91 -20.07
C GLY A 26 -19.10 17.90 -19.19
N LYS A 27 -20.20 17.39 -19.74
CA LYS A 27 -21.47 17.24 -19.02
C LYS A 27 -21.56 15.96 -18.15
N LEU A 28 -20.65 15.02 -18.35
CA LEU A 28 -20.66 13.76 -17.61
C LEU A 28 -20.07 13.97 -16.22
N LYS A 29 -20.80 13.53 -15.18
CA LYS A 29 -20.37 13.50 -13.80
C LYS A 29 -20.36 12.05 -13.33
N VAL A 30 -19.18 11.56 -12.91
CA VAL A 30 -19.02 10.22 -12.33
C VAL A 30 -18.59 10.36 -10.89
N GLU A 31 -19.43 9.92 -9.97
CA GLU A 31 -19.18 9.94 -8.54
C GLU A 31 -18.56 8.59 -8.15
N ALA A 32 -17.23 8.58 -8.10
CA ALA A 32 -16.45 7.37 -7.91
C ALA A 32 -16.26 6.98 -6.43
N LEU A 33 -16.29 7.97 -5.51
CA LEU A 33 -16.34 7.73 -4.06
C LEU A 33 -17.49 8.57 -3.46
N ARG A 34 -18.20 7.97 -2.48
CA ARG A 34 -19.37 8.55 -1.83
C ARG A 34 -19.28 8.28 -0.33
N ASP A 35 -19.00 9.31 0.45
CA ASP A 35 -19.03 9.26 1.92
C ASP A 35 -18.21 8.12 2.53
N VAL A 36 -16.97 7.92 2.02
CA VAL A 36 -16.07 6.85 2.48
C VAL A 36 -15.39 7.27 3.77
N SER A 37 -15.67 6.55 4.87
CA SER A 37 -15.08 6.81 6.18
C SER A 37 -14.52 5.53 6.80
N PHE A 38 -13.25 5.56 7.20
CA PHE A 38 -12.58 4.48 7.94
C PHE A 38 -11.28 4.97 8.57
N ASN A 39 -10.80 4.22 9.55
CA ASN A 39 -9.49 4.42 10.16
C ASN A 39 -8.63 3.18 9.95
N VAL A 40 -7.30 3.33 9.95
CA VAL A 40 -6.32 2.24 9.97
C VAL A 40 -5.33 2.51 11.07
N ASP A 41 -5.05 1.51 11.89
CA ASP A 41 -4.10 1.62 12.97
C ASP A 41 -2.66 1.35 12.51
N PRO A 42 -1.63 1.87 13.21
CA PRO A 42 -0.24 1.55 12.89
C PRO A 42 0.02 0.04 12.91
N GLY A 43 0.73 -0.47 11.90
CA GLY A 43 1.08 -1.89 11.75
C GLY A 43 -0.09 -2.78 11.29
N GLU A 44 -1.28 -2.23 11.04
CA GLU A 44 -2.43 -3.00 10.58
C GLU A 44 -2.28 -3.37 9.09
N PHE A 45 -2.64 -4.60 8.75
CA PHE A 45 -2.79 -5.06 7.37
C PHE A 45 -4.27 -5.06 6.98
N VAL A 46 -4.68 -4.15 6.13
CA VAL A 46 -6.07 -3.98 5.68
C VAL A 46 -6.22 -4.39 4.23
N ALA A 47 -7.20 -5.24 3.92
CA ALA A 47 -7.59 -5.53 2.55
C ALA A 47 -8.85 -4.74 2.16
N ILE A 48 -8.87 -4.20 0.95
CA ILE A 48 -10.02 -3.52 0.35
C ILE A 48 -10.48 -4.35 -0.83
N VAL A 49 -11.69 -4.90 -0.73
CA VAL A 49 -12.26 -5.80 -1.74
C VAL A 49 -13.54 -5.25 -2.34
N GLY A 50 -13.90 -5.72 -3.51
CA GLY A 50 -15.16 -5.34 -4.17
C GLY A 50 -15.12 -5.61 -5.68
N PRO A 51 -16.27 -5.57 -6.37
CA PRO A 51 -16.34 -5.80 -7.82
C PRO A 51 -15.59 -4.71 -8.61
N SER A 52 -15.36 -4.97 -9.90
CA SER A 52 -14.84 -3.96 -10.81
C SER A 52 -15.78 -2.73 -10.83
N GLY A 53 -15.21 -1.53 -10.86
CA GLY A 53 -15.98 -0.29 -10.83
C GLY A 53 -16.49 0.14 -9.45
N SER A 54 -16.22 -0.61 -8.36
CA SER A 54 -16.69 -0.24 -7.02
C SER A 54 -15.98 0.98 -6.38
N GLY A 55 -14.98 1.57 -7.04
CA GLY A 55 -14.25 2.75 -6.54
C GLY A 55 -12.89 2.45 -5.91
N LYS A 56 -12.44 1.19 -5.82
CA LYS A 56 -11.18 0.79 -5.16
C LYS A 56 -9.96 1.54 -5.70
N SER A 57 -9.76 1.54 -7.02
CA SER A 57 -8.62 2.24 -7.63
C SER A 57 -8.69 3.75 -7.41
N THR A 58 -9.90 4.33 -7.37
CA THR A 58 -10.06 5.74 -7.02
C THR A 58 -9.67 5.99 -5.57
N LEU A 59 -10.08 5.12 -4.65
CA LEU A 59 -9.68 5.20 -3.24
C LEU A 59 -8.17 5.07 -3.09
N PHE A 60 -7.54 4.11 -3.79
CA PHE A 60 -6.09 3.95 -3.84
C PHE A 60 -5.39 5.25 -4.29
N TYR A 61 -5.86 5.89 -5.36
CA TYR A 61 -5.26 7.13 -5.85
C TYR A 61 -5.44 8.29 -4.88
N VAL A 62 -6.56 8.37 -4.17
CA VAL A 62 -6.80 9.39 -3.15
C VAL A 62 -5.89 9.15 -1.94
N LEU A 63 -5.83 7.91 -1.41
CA LEU A 63 -4.96 7.54 -0.30
C LEU A 63 -3.47 7.72 -0.65
N GLY A 64 -3.11 7.39 -1.89
CA GLY A 64 -1.77 7.57 -2.42
C GLY A 64 -1.38 9.02 -2.73
N GLY A 65 -2.28 9.98 -2.56
CA GLY A 65 -2.04 11.38 -2.91
C GLY A 65 -1.77 11.61 -4.41
N LEU A 66 -2.20 10.65 -5.27
CA LEU A 66 -2.10 10.75 -6.74
C LEU A 66 -3.22 11.61 -7.32
N THR A 67 -4.32 11.70 -6.60
CA THR A 67 -5.43 12.63 -6.87
C THR A 67 -5.99 13.16 -5.56
N SER A 68 -6.56 14.36 -5.56
CA SER A 68 -7.26 14.91 -4.40
C SER A 68 -8.68 14.35 -4.28
N ALA A 69 -9.18 14.19 -3.07
CA ALA A 69 -10.60 14.05 -2.83
C ALA A 69 -11.36 15.30 -3.31
N THR A 70 -12.62 15.15 -3.69
CA THR A 70 -13.49 16.28 -4.01
C THR A 70 -14.15 16.84 -2.74
N ASP A 71 -14.47 15.93 -1.80
CA ASP A 71 -15.12 16.22 -0.53
C ASP A 71 -14.49 15.36 0.58
N GLY A 72 -14.68 15.78 1.84
CA GLY A 72 -14.16 15.10 3.02
C GLY A 72 -12.71 15.43 3.33
N ALA A 73 -12.12 14.69 4.27
CA ALA A 73 -10.74 14.86 4.72
C ALA A 73 -9.99 13.53 4.80
N LEU A 74 -8.69 13.57 4.46
CA LEU A 74 -7.77 12.43 4.59
C LEU A 74 -6.58 12.85 5.45
N PHE A 75 -6.39 12.13 6.55
CA PHE A 75 -5.22 12.32 7.40
C PHE A 75 -4.32 11.08 7.30
N ILE A 76 -3.02 11.32 7.13
CA ILE A 76 -1.98 10.30 7.19
C ILE A 76 -0.95 10.75 8.23
N GLN A 77 -0.68 9.93 9.23
CA GLN A 77 0.13 10.28 10.41
C GLN A 77 -0.32 11.62 11.06
N GLY A 78 -1.62 11.87 11.13
CA GLY A 78 -2.18 13.10 11.65
C GLY A 78 -2.09 14.33 10.73
N GLN A 79 -1.43 14.22 9.57
CA GLN A 79 -1.28 15.30 8.61
C GLN A 79 -2.45 15.32 7.62
N ASP A 80 -3.09 16.46 7.45
CA ASP A 80 -4.24 16.64 6.54
C ASP A 80 -3.80 16.72 5.07
N PHE A 81 -3.94 15.59 4.35
CA PHE A 81 -3.63 15.49 2.93
C PHE A 81 -4.63 16.25 2.02
N SER A 82 -5.83 16.53 2.52
CA SER A 82 -6.89 17.18 1.74
C SER A 82 -6.57 18.65 1.45
N ARG A 83 -5.81 19.29 2.35
CA ARG A 83 -5.49 20.72 2.27
C ARG A 83 -4.13 21.02 1.63
N LEU A 84 -3.39 19.97 1.24
CA LEU A 84 -2.06 20.14 0.65
C LEU A 84 -2.15 20.63 -0.80
N SER A 85 -1.25 21.54 -1.15
CA SER A 85 -0.94 21.86 -2.55
C SER A 85 -0.31 20.65 -3.27
N ASP A 86 -0.33 20.61 -4.59
CA ASP A 86 0.25 19.51 -5.37
C ASP A 86 1.75 19.29 -5.08
N PRO A 87 2.62 20.32 -4.93
CA PRO A 87 4.01 20.12 -4.53
C PRO A 87 4.16 19.50 -3.15
N GLN A 88 3.38 19.95 -2.16
CA GLN A 88 3.41 19.41 -0.79
C GLN A 88 2.96 17.95 -0.77
N ARG A 89 1.86 17.63 -1.47
CA ARG A 89 1.34 16.26 -1.59
C ARG A 89 2.36 15.35 -2.28
N THR A 90 3.06 15.85 -3.32
CA THR A 90 4.13 15.10 -3.99
C THR A 90 5.31 14.84 -3.06
N SER A 91 5.72 15.81 -2.26
CA SER A 91 6.80 15.64 -1.28
C SER A 91 6.45 14.56 -0.24
N LEU A 92 5.25 14.63 0.34
CA LEU A 92 4.80 13.66 1.34
C LEU A 92 4.62 12.25 0.73
N ARG A 93 4.07 12.16 -0.47
CA ARG A 93 3.93 10.88 -1.16
C ARG A 93 5.27 10.18 -1.34
N ARG A 94 6.33 10.91 -1.72
CA ARG A 94 7.67 10.34 -1.92
C ARG A 94 8.29 9.78 -0.64
N SER A 95 8.01 10.40 0.51
CA SER A 95 8.64 10.03 1.78
C SER A 95 7.77 9.14 2.68
N GLN A 96 6.44 9.18 2.55
CA GLN A 96 5.53 8.51 3.48
C GLN A 96 4.75 7.35 2.87
N ILE A 97 4.72 7.23 1.53
CA ILE A 97 3.88 6.23 0.87
C ILE A 97 4.72 5.34 -0.04
N GLY A 98 4.76 4.04 0.27
CA GLY A 98 5.28 3.01 -0.62
C GLY A 98 4.19 2.48 -1.54
N PHE A 99 4.53 2.22 -2.81
CA PHE A 99 3.59 1.70 -3.79
C PHE A 99 4.06 0.36 -4.34
N VAL A 100 3.13 -0.60 -4.35
CA VAL A 100 3.27 -1.89 -5.03
C VAL A 100 2.11 -2.01 -6.02
N PHE A 101 2.42 -2.18 -7.31
CA PHE A 101 1.43 -2.23 -8.38
C PHE A 101 1.33 -3.64 -8.96
N GLN A 102 0.22 -3.95 -9.59
CA GLN A 102 0.00 -5.18 -10.35
C GLN A 102 1.04 -5.37 -11.48
N ARG A 103 1.40 -4.29 -12.18
CA ARG A 103 2.48 -4.25 -13.18
C ARG A 103 3.74 -3.73 -12.49
N PHE A 104 4.49 -4.49 -11.87
CA PHE A 104 5.72 -4.23 -11.10
C PHE A 104 6.35 -2.82 -11.23
N ASN A 105 6.22 -2.17 -12.38
CA ASN A 105 6.71 -0.82 -12.71
C ASN A 105 8.22 -0.64 -12.41
N LEU A 106 9.00 -1.68 -12.68
CA LEU A 106 10.45 -1.62 -12.61
C LEU A 106 10.99 -0.99 -13.90
N LEU A 107 12.07 -0.21 -13.75
CA LEU A 107 12.80 0.33 -14.90
C LEU A 107 13.62 -0.80 -15.55
N PRO A 108 13.35 -1.14 -16.83
CA PRO A 108 13.91 -2.35 -17.45
C PRO A 108 15.40 -2.23 -17.81
N THR A 109 15.93 -1.01 -17.80
CA THR A 109 17.31 -0.70 -18.22
C THR A 109 18.33 -0.79 -17.10
N ILE A 110 17.90 -0.83 -15.84
CA ILE A 110 18.75 -0.88 -14.65
C ILE A 110 18.50 -2.17 -13.85
N SER A 111 19.46 -2.54 -12.99
CA SER A 111 19.35 -3.73 -12.16
C SER A 111 18.23 -3.65 -11.11
N ALA A 112 17.89 -4.77 -10.48
CA ALA A 112 16.96 -4.83 -9.36
C ALA A 112 17.43 -3.94 -8.20
N GLN A 113 18.71 -4.01 -7.84
CA GLN A 113 19.29 -3.14 -6.81
C GLN A 113 19.15 -1.65 -7.18
N ALA A 114 19.52 -1.27 -8.40
CA ALA A 114 19.41 0.10 -8.84
C ALA A 114 17.94 0.61 -8.88
N ASN A 115 16.96 -0.26 -9.15
CA ASN A 115 15.54 0.06 -9.02
C ASN A 115 15.15 0.37 -7.56
N ILE A 116 15.74 -0.34 -6.60
CA ILE A 116 15.49 -0.12 -5.16
C ILE A 116 16.18 1.16 -4.70
N GLU A 117 17.44 1.36 -5.04
CA GLU A 117 18.24 2.55 -4.69
C GLU A 117 17.59 3.84 -5.23
N LEU A 118 17.11 3.81 -6.46
CA LEU A 118 16.42 4.95 -7.07
C LEU A 118 15.19 5.43 -6.26
N ALA A 119 14.47 4.51 -5.61
CA ALA A 119 13.34 4.90 -4.78
C ALA A 119 13.79 5.71 -3.55
N HIS A 120 14.93 5.37 -2.96
CA HIS A 120 15.54 6.14 -1.89
C HIS A 120 15.97 7.54 -2.37
N ASP A 121 16.61 7.62 -3.54
CA ASP A 121 17.05 8.90 -4.11
C ASP A 121 15.86 9.81 -4.42
N ILE A 122 14.77 9.25 -4.98
CA ILE A 122 13.53 10.00 -5.26
C ILE A 122 12.86 10.46 -3.97
N ALA A 123 12.93 9.68 -2.89
CA ALA A 123 12.31 10.06 -1.61
C ALA A 123 12.94 11.32 -1.01
N ASP A 124 14.20 11.60 -1.34
CA ASP A 124 14.94 12.84 -0.97
C ASP A 124 14.79 13.17 0.53
N THR A 125 15.00 12.16 1.37
CA THR A 125 14.84 12.32 2.83
C THR A 125 16.06 12.97 3.49
N GLY A 126 17.13 13.23 2.74
CA GLY A 126 18.41 13.72 3.26
C GLY A 126 19.18 12.68 4.09
N LYS A 127 18.69 11.46 4.20
CA LYS A 127 19.35 10.37 4.93
C LYS A 127 20.22 9.55 3.98
N PRO A 128 21.34 8.98 4.44
CA PRO A 128 22.14 8.07 3.63
C PRO A 128 21.34 6.79 3.32
N PHE A 129 21.70 6.13 2.20
CA PHE A 129 21.12 4.85 1.84
C PHE A 129 21.39 3.79 2.91
N ASP A 130 20.33 3.07 3.32
CA ASP A 130 20.40 2.06 4.37
C ASP A 130 20.73 0.68 3.77
N GLN A 131 22.03 0.37 3.65
CA GLN A 131 22.50 -0.91 3.14
C GLN A 131 22.08 -2.08 4.04
N GLN A 132 21.94 -1.88 5.34
CA GLN A 132 21.53 -2.95 6.26
C GLN A 132 20.06 -3.31 6.01
N LEU A 133 19.21 -2.29 5.79
CA LEU A 133 17.82 -2.53 5.40
C LEU A 133 17.72 -3.22 4.04
N LEU A 134 18.52 -2.84 3.04
CA LEU A 134 18.54 -3.55 1.75
C LEU A 134 18.88 -5.02 1.93
N ASN A 135 19.92 -5.33 2.69
CA ASN A 135 20.31 -6.71 2.97
C ASN A 135 19.22 -7.50 3.69
N HIS A 136 18.59 -6.89 4.69
CA HIS A 136 17.46 -7.49 5.42
C HIS A 136 16.26 -7.75 4.49
N LEU A 137 15.83 -6.75 3.72
CA LEU A 137 14.73 -6.89 2.76
C LEU A 137 15.05 -7.94 1.68
N SER A 138 16.29 -7.98 1.21
CA SER A 138 16.71 -8.96 0.20
C SER A 138 16.58 -10.39 0.72
N GLY A 139 17.00 -10.66 1.96
CA GLY A 139 16.85 -11.95 2.62
C GLY A 139 15.38 -12.31 2.82
N LEU A 140 14.60 -11.39 3.42
CA LEU A 140 13.18 -11.60 3.70
C LEU A 140 12.37 -11.90 2.42
N LEU A 141 12.70 -11.20 1.32
CA LEU A 141 12.02 -11.34 0.02
C LEU A 141 12.68 -12.38 -0.89
N LYS A 142 13.74 -13.08 -0.43
CA LYS A 142 14.48 -14.10 -1.19
C LYS A 142 14.95 -13.59 -2.58
N ILE A 143 15.57 -12.41 -2.62
CA ILE A 143 16.08 -11.76 -3.84
C ILE A 143 17.57 -11.44 -3.79
N GLU A 144 18.34 -11.94 -2.79
CA GLU A 144 19.79 -11.66 -2.65
C GLU A 144 20.56 -12.01 -3.92
N GLY A 145 20.33 -13.19 -4.47
CA GLY A 145 20.96 -13.64 -5.69
C GLY A 145 20.46 -12.98 -6.98
N ARG A 146 19.51 -12.03 -6.87
CA ARG A 146 18.85 -11.38 -8.01
C ARG A 146 19.13 -9.89 -8.12
N LEU A 147 19.78 -9.29 -7.14
CA LEU A 147 19.99 -7.84 -7.06
C LEU A 147 20.70 -7.25 -8.28
N GLN A 148 21.61 -8.01 -8.92
CA GLN A 148 22.34 -7.57 -10.10
C GLN A 148 21.61 -7.83 -11.43
N HIS A 149 20.51 -8.59 -11.42
CA HIS A 149 19.73 -8.90 -12.62
C HIS A 149 18.85 -7.72 -13.01
N ARG A 150 18.60 -7.58 -14.31
CA ARG A 150 17.61 -6.64 -14.85
C ARG A 150 16.21 -7.25 -14.82
N PRO A 151 15.14 -6.45 -14.85
CA PRO A 151 13.78 -6.97 -14.80
C PRO A 151 13.44 -8.04 -15.84
N ASN A 152 13.99 -7.97 -17.05
CA ASN A 152 13.78 -8.96 -18.10
C ASN A 152 14.50 -10.30 -17.85
N GLU A 153 15.37 -10.37 -16.86
CA GLU A 153 16.08 -11.58 -16.42
C GLU A 153 15.42 -12.22 -15.19
N LEU A 154 14.33 -11.62 -14.69
CA LEU A 154 13.60 -12.02 -13.51
C LEU A 154 12.22 -12.60 -13.86
N SER A 155 11.80 -13.63 -13.14
CA SER A 155 10.42 -14.12 -13.19
C SER A 155 9.43 -13.03 -12.69
N GLY A 156 8.16 -13.17 -13.00
CA GLY A 156 7.13 -12.23 -12.51
C GLY A 156 7.08 -12.13 -10.99
N GLY A 157 7.21 -13.25 -10.28
CA GLY A 157 7.29 -13.29 -8.82
C GLY A 157 8.54 -12.58 -8.28
N GLU A 158 9.72 -12.78 -8.91
CA GLU A 158 10.94 -12.06 -8.52
C GLU A 158 10.81 -10.56 -8.77
N GLN A 159 10.25 -10.15 -9.90
CA GLN A 159 9.99 -8.74 -10.19
C GLN A 159 9.07 -8.10 -9.13
N GLN A 160 8.03 -8.80 -8.71
CA GLN A 160 7.12 -8.31 -7.67
C GLN A 160 7.82 -8.18 -6.33
N ARG A 161 8.67 -9.14 -5.95
CA ARG A 161 9.47 -9.06 -4.72
C ARG A 161 10.45 -7.89 -4.74
N VAL A 162 11.07 -7.61 -5.88
CA VAL A 162 11.89 -6.40 -6.08
C VAL A 162 11.04 -5.13 -5.94
N ALA A 163 9.84 -5.10 -6.50
CA ALA A 163 8.93 -3.95 -6.37
C ALA A 163 8.49 -3.73 -4.90
N ILE A 164 8.30 -4.80 -4.12
CA ILE A 164 8.03 -4.70 -2.68
C ILE A 164 9.27 -4.15 -1.94
N ALA A 165 10.48 -4.67 -2.20
CA ALA A 165 11.71 -4.14 -1.62
C ALA A 165 11.88 -2.64 -1.92
N ARG A 166 11.66 -2.25 -3.17
CA ARG A 166 11.69 -0.86 -3.62
C ARG A 166 10.71 0.03 -2.85
N ALA A 167 9.52 -0.47 -2.56
CA ALA A 167 8.51 0.27 -1.83
C ALA A 167 8.84 0.41 -0.33
N LEU A 168 9.55 -0.57 0.26
CA LEU A 168 9.87 -0.63 1.69
C LEU A 168 11.19 0.04 2.06
N ILE A 169 12.13 0.21 1.11
CA ILE A 169 13.47 0.76 1.38
C ILE A 169 13.44 2.18 1.95
N THR A 170 12.42 2.94 1.62
CA THR A 170 12.22 4.32 2.12
C THR A 170 11.61 4.36 3.52
N ARG A 171 11.29 3.21 4.14
CA ARG A 171 10.55 3.10 5.41
C ARG A 171 9.28 3.96 5.41
N PRO A 172 8.37 3.74 4.46
CA PRO A 172 7.17 4.55 4.34
C PRO A 172 6.24 4.36 5.55
N ALA A 173 5.44 5.37 5.87
CA ALA A 173 4.40 5.25 6.90
C ALA A 173 3.36 4.20 6.54
N ILE A 174 2.98 4.16 5.26
CA ILE A 174 2.00 3.22 4.71
C ILE A 174 2.49 2.60 3.41
N LEU A 175 2.18 1.33 3.21
CA LEU A 175 2.38 0.60 1.97
C LEU A 175 1.03 0.39 1.29
N LEU A 176 0.86 0.94 0.10
CA LEU A 176 -0.31 0.75 -0.74
C LEU A 176 -0.02 -0.29 -1.81
N ALA A 177 -0.76 -1.40 -1.84
CA ALA A 177 -0.61 -2.48 -2.80
C ALA A 177 -1.88 -2.60 -3.66
N ASP A 178 -1.75 -2.37 -4.97
CA ASP A 178 -2.85 -2.49 -5.93
C ASP A 178 -2.70 -3.79 -6.72
N GLU A 179 -3.56 -4.77 -6.42
CA GLU A 179 -3.58 -6.10 -7.04
C GLU A 179 -2.18 -6.74 -7.11
N PRO A 180 -1.44 -6.86 -5.98
CA PRO A 180 -0.02 -7.22 -6.00
C PRO A 180 0.28 -8.60 -6.56
N THR A 181 -0.74 -9.43 -6.76
CA THR A 181 -0.61 -10.80 -7.29
C THR A 181 -1.36 -11.02 -8.60
N GLY A 182 -2.02 -9.98 -9.13
CA GLY A 182 -2.93 -10.12 -10.28
C GLY A 182 -2.27 -10.58 -11.60
N ASN A 183 -0.93 -10.51 -11.72
CA ASN A 183 -0.18 -10.96 -12.90
C ASN A 183 0.71 -12.19 -12.61
N LEU A 184 0.48 -12.89 -11.49
CA LEU A 184 1.28 -14.04 -11.06
C LEU A 184 0.45 -15.32 -11.17
N ASP A 185 1.13 -16.45 -11.41
CA ASP A 185 0.55 -17.75 -11.20
C ASP A 185 0.27 -18.01 -9.70
N THR A 186 -0.52 -19.03 -9.39
CA THR A 186 -0.97 -19.31 -8.01
C THR A 186 0.19 -19.49 -7.03
N HIS A 187 1.22 -20.24 -7.40
CA HIS A 187 2.37 -20.51 -6.52
C HIS A 187 3.16 -19.24 -6.19
N ASN A 188 3.46 -18.43 -7.21
CA ASN A 188 4.15 -17.14 -7.02
C ASN A 188 3.26 -16.14 -6.26
N ALA A 189 1.95 -16.15 -6.50
CA ALA A 189 1.00 -15.30 -5.79
C ALA A 189 1.00 -15.58 -4.29
N GLU A 190 0.89 -16.86 -3.89
CA GLU A 190 0.95 -17.27 -2.47
C GLU A 190 2.27 -16.88 -1.81
N ALA A 191 3.39 -17.12 -2.47
CA ALA A 191 4.71 -16.75 -1.97
C ALA A 191 4.85 -15.23 -1.77
N VAL A 192 4.39 -14.42 -2.73
CA VAL A 192 4.41 -12.95 -2.63
C VAL A 192 3.52 -12.45 -1.51
N LEU A 193 2.31 -13.02 -1.34
CA LEU A 193 1.41 -12.65 -0.24
C LEU A 193 2.01 -12.99 1.12
N ALA A 194 2.60 -14.18 1.28
CA ALA A 194 3.26 -14.58 2.52
C ALA A 194 4.43 -13.65 2.87
N MET A 195 5.25 -13.29 1.88
CA MET A 195 6.38 -12.36 2.08
C MET A 195 5.90 -10.93 2.39
N LEU A 196 4.84 -10.45 1.73
CA LEU A 196 4.26 -9.14 2.02
C LEU A 196 3.71 -9.09 3.45
N HIS A 197 3.03 -10.15 3.89
CA HIS A 197 2.55 -10.27 5.27
C HIS A 197 3.72 -10.34 6.26
N ALA A 198 4.74 -11.17 6.01
CA ALA A 198 5.93 -11.25 6.87
C ALA A 198 6.61 -9.89 6.99
N SER A 199 6.83 -9.18 5.86
CA SER A 199 7.40 -7.83 5.85
C SER A 199 6.59 -6.85 6.70
N SER A 200 5.24 -6.93 6.65
CA SER A 200 4.40 -6.06 7.46
C SER A 200 4.59 -6.32 8.95
N ARG A 201 4.77 -7.58 9.36
CA ARG A 201 4.96 -7.95 10.78
C ARG A 201 6.36 -7.60 11.29
N GLU A 202 7.41 -7.99 10.54
CA GLU A 202 8.79 -7.75 10.96
C GLU A 202 9.16 -6.26 11.00
N LEU A 203 8.62 -5.48 10.06
CA LEU A 203 8.90 -4.04 9.99
C LEU A 203 7.85 -3.18 10.71
N ASN A 204 6.83 -3.80 11.31
CA ASN A 204 5.63 -3.11 11.83
C ASN A 204 5.01 -2.16 10.79
N GLN A 205 4.98 -2.60 9.52
CA GLN A 205 4.54 -1.80 8.38
C GLN A 205 3.03 -1.85 8.24
N THR A 206 2.38 -0.69 8.20
CA THR A 206 0.97 -0.59 7.84
C THR A 206 0.79 -0.86 6.36
N VAL A 207 -0.12 -1.77 6.00
CA VAL A 207 -0.38 -2.18 4.61
C VAL A 207 -1.85 -2.02 4.28
N LEU A 208 -2.14 -1.36 3.15
CA LEU A 208 -3.46 -1.39 2.52
C LEU A 208 -3.34 -2.09 1.18
N MET A 209 -3.96 -3.24 1.06
CA MET A 209 -3.99 -4.03 -0.17
C MET A 209 -5.35 -3.95 -0.82
N ILE A 210 -5.38 -3.53 -2.08
CA ILE A 210 -6.57 -3.63 -2.92
C ILE A 210 -6.49 -4.92 -3.71
N THR A 211 -7.57 -5.71 -3.66
CA THR A 211 -7.67 -6.93 -4.46
C THR A 211 -9.12 -7.29 -4.77
N HIS A 212 -9.33 -7.97 -5.88
CA HIS A 212 -10.59 -8.63 -6.19
C HIS A 212 -10.55 -10.12 -5.83
N ASN A 213 -9.39 -10.65 -5.42
CA ASN A 213 -9.22 -12.05 -5.00
C ASN A 213 -9.56 -12.19 -3.51
N PRO A 214 -10.64 -12.92 -3.15
CA PRO A 214 -11.01 -13.14 -1.75
C PRO A 214 -9.95 -13.93 -0.96
N GLU A 215 -9.20 -14.83 -1.61
CA GLU A 215 -8.16 -15.62 -0.95
C GLU A 215 -6.98 -14.71 -0.55
N ALA A 216 -6.57 -13.80 -1.43
CA ALA A 216 -5.55 -12.81 -1.10
C ALA A 216 -5.96 -11.91 0.08
N ALA A 217 -7.25 -11.59 0.21
CA ALA A 217 -7.75 -10.79 1.32
C ALA A 217 -7.69 -11.52 2.68
N GLN A 218 -7.58 -12.86 2.70
CA GLN A 218 -7.56 -13.64 3.95
C GLN A 218 -6.33 -13.39 4.82
N ILE A 219 -5.23 -12.88 4.28
CA ILE A 219 -4.04 -12.55 5.06
C ILE A 219 -4.20 -11.30 5.93
N ALA A 220 -5.19 -10.46 5.63
CA ALA A 220 -5.40 -9.19 6.30
C ALA A 220 -5.93 -9.35 7.73
N ASP A 221 -5.68 -8.34 8.57
CA ASP A 221 -6.28 -8.21 9.89
C ASP A 221 -7.74 -7.80 9.81
N ARG A 222 -8.06 -6.99 8.78
CA ARG A 222 -9.41 -6.46 8.54
C ARG A 222 -9.68 -6.32 7.04
N VAL A 223 -10.93 -6.57 6.66
CA VAL A 223 -11.39 -6.50 5.27
C VAL A 223 -12.47 -5.44 5.14
N LEU A 224 -12.28 -4.49 4.25
CA LEU A 224 -13.22 -3.45 3.87
C LEU A 224 -13.87 -3.82 2.53
N HIS A 225 -15.17 -3.99 2.51
CA HIS A 225 -15.93 -4.30 1.29
C HIS A 225 -16.45 -3.02 0.65
N MET A 226 -16.03 -2.77 -0.59
CA MET A 226 -16.49 -1.62 -1.37
C MET A 226 -17.52 -2.02 -2.41
N ARG A 227 -18.57 -1.20 -2.52
CA ARG A 227 -19.59 -1.29 -3.57
C ARG A 227 -20.11 0.10 -3.92
N ASP A 228 -20.23 0.39 -5.21
CA ASP A 228 -20.81 1.64 -5.74
C ASP A 228 -20.22 2.92 -5.10
N GLY A 229 -18.90 2.91 -4.87
CA GLY A 229 -18.17 4.05 -4.29
C GLY A 229 -18.24 4.18 -2.77
N GLN A 230 -18.84 3.21 -2.06
CA GLN A 230 -19.00 3.21 -0.60
C GLN A 230 -18.38 1.99 0.06
N ILE A 231 -18.03 2.09 1.36
CA ILE A 231 -17.73 0.94 2.21
C ILE A 231 -19.06 0.42 2.75
N VAL A 232 -19.45 -0.79 2.33
CA VAL A 232 -20.73 -1.41 2.71
C VAL A 232 -20.60 -2.37 3.89
N LYS A 233 -19.38 -2.85 4.17
CA LYS A 233 -19.11 -3.78 5.27
C LYS A 233 -17.65 -3.66 5.70
N ILE A 234 -17.39 -3.78 6.98
CA ILE A 234 -16.06 -3.95 7.56
C ILE A 234 -16.12 -5.21 8.43
N GLU A 235 -15.18 -6.12 8.24
CA GLU A 235 -15.10 -7.36 9.03
C GLU A 235 -13.66 -7.67 9.44
N ALA A 236 -13.50 -8.43 10.51
CA ALA A 236 -12.20 -8.97 10.88
C ALA A 236 -11.71 -9.95 9.80
N GLY A 237 -10.46 -9.85 9.43
CA GLY A 237 -9.83 -10.80 8.51
C GLY A 237 -9.56 -12.14 9.17
N SER A 238 -9.34 -13.16 8.35
CA SER A 238 -9.08 -14.52 8.85
C SER A 238 -7.63 -14.74 9.27
N ARG A 239 -6.72 -13.83 8.88
CA ARG A 239 -5.27 -13.92 9.09
C ARG A 239 -4.65 -15.23 8.60
N ARG A 240 -5.22 -15.83 7.59
CA ARG A 240 -4.70 -17.04 6.96
C ARG A 240 -3.58 -16.66 6.01
N VAL A 241 -2.35 -16.94 6.44
CA VAL A 241 -1.15 -16.70 5.64
C VAL A 241 -0.76 -18.01 4.95
N PRO A 242 -0.51 -18.02 3.63
CA PRO A 242 0.07 -19.18 2.94
C PRO A 242 1.41 -19.56 3.60
N ALA A 243 1.71 -20.85 3.65
CA ALA A 243 3.02 -21.30 4.14
C ALA A 243 4.14 -20.75 3.22
N LEU A 244 5.20 -20.21 3.83
CA LEU A 244 6.42 -19.86 3.10
C LEU A 244 7.11 -21.17 2.68
N VAL A 245 6.98 -21.56 1.40
CA VAL A 245 7.65 -22.72 0.80
C VAL A 245 9.08 -22.36 0.42
#